data_27488a47f82940be2d932cda031d295e
#
_entry.id   27488a47f82940be2d932cda031d295e
#
_cell.length_a   1.000
_cell.length_b   1.000
_cell.length_c   1.000
_cell.angle_alpha   90.00
_cell.angle_beta   90.00
_cell.angle_gamma   90.00
#
_symmetry.space_group_name_H-M   'P 1'
#
loop_
_entity.id
_entity.type
_entity.pdbx_description
1 polymer ?
#
loop_
_entity_poly.entity_id
_entity_poly.type
_entity_poly.pdbx_seq_one_letter_code
_entity_poly.pdbx_strand_id
1 'polypeptide(L)'
;MKTFLFAALCFTFYLCKAQAIPDYCVYLVKGKVTVAKANTKHLQIKQKQLLYKNEFLILAKNSEVTLINKEDKLLVLNTPGLIKVNDLSKKFITASPSVTKSYLRLAFHELLDPHYDLSGFIDKNVGGSRGGVSRGDGCDNLVFPIKEFKTAENAIQFKWHKTSPVNNYTFIIYDSLAKETVNLNVKDTQLIIDIDKDLAGKTGRYYWEVKGKNGGCENDPISFEIINKADEQKLVPNLIFQKGGKDLFSQLQIVDELERDKWIHTAMKYYATIVQNNPDDDPLLKSYVLFLLKYGFNEEAHAAWKNVKGKS
;
A
#
# COMPACT_ATOMS: atom_id res chain seq x y z
N MET A 1 63.20 8.39 -12.81
CA MET A 1 62.52 7.84 -11.62
C MET A 1 61.14 8.43 -11.31
N LYS A 2 60.67 9.53 -11.96
CA LYS A 2 59.34 10.15 -11.67
C LYS A 2 58.17 9.52 -12.42
N THR A 3 58.36 8.79 -13.48
CA THR A 3 57.33 8.16 -14.30
C THR A 3 56.81 6.83 -13.76
N PHE A 4 57.57 6.12 -12.94
CA PHE A 4 57.14 4.84 -12.35
C PHE A 4 56.16 5.00 -11.17
N LEU A 5 56.20 6.12 -10.48
CA LEU A 5 55.32 6.37 -9.33
C LEU A 5 53.87 6.64 -9.74
N PHE A 6 53.64 7.18 -10.93
CA PHE A 6 52.31 7.49 -11.44
C PHE A 6 51.54 6.25 -11.91
N ALA A 7 52.26 5.25 -12.45
CA ALA A 7 51.62 3.99 -12.88
C ALA A 7 51.17 3.12 -11.69
N ALA A 8 51.90 3.18 -10.56
CA ALA A 8 51.53 2.44 -9.35
C ALA A 8 50.26 3.04 -8.66
N LEU A 9 50.06 4.38 -8.74
CA LEU A 9 48.92 5.05 -8.14
C LEU A 9 47.59 4.79 -8.93
N CYS A 10 47.67 4.59 -10.25
CA CYS A 10 46.52 4.26 -11.07
C CYS A 10 46.02 2.81 -10.87
N PHE A 11 46.88 1.88 -10.46
CA PHE A 11 46.52 0.48 -10.25
C PHE A 11 45.78 0.25 -8.93
N THR A 12 45.95 1.11 -7.95
CA THR A 12 45.23 0.99 -6.66
C THR A 12 43.76 1.42 -6.74
N PHE A 13 43.38 2.20 -7.73
CA PHE A 13 41.95 2.61 -7.92
C PHE A 13 41.09 1.54 -8.62
N TYR A 14 41.67 0.52 -9.23
CA TYR A 14 40.92 -0.55 -9.91
C TYR A 14 40.49 -1.71 -9.01
N LEU A 15 40.83 -1.69 -7.73
CA LEU A 15 40.37 -2.68 -6.75
C LEU A 15 39.08 -2.22 -6.03
N CYS A 16 38.29 -1.34 -6.63
CA CYS A 16 36.90 -1.14 -6.22
C CYS A 16 36.18 -2.48 -6.48
N LYS A 17 36.14 -3.34 -5.47
CA LYS A 17 35.34 -4.57 -5.52
C LYS A 17 33.92 -4.12 -5.87
N ALA A 18 33.51 -4.41 -7.11
CA ALA A 18 32.12 -4.26 -7.50
C ALA A 18 31.32 -5.03 -6.45
N GLN A 19 30.64 -4.32 -5.59
CA GLN A 19 29.79 -4.92 -4.56
C GLN A 19 28.72 -5.71 -5.31
N ALA A 20 28.71 -7.03 -5.12
CA ALA A 20 27.76 -7.88 -5.80
C ALA A 20 26.36 -7.38 -5.43
N ILE A 21 25.57 -7.03 -6.45
CA ILE A 21 24.21 -6.57 -6.24
C ILE A 21 23.38 -7.76 -5.78
N PRO A 22 22.68 -7.68 -4.65
CA PRO A 22 21.83 -8.76 -4.17
C PRO A 22 20.69 -9.03 -5.16
N ASP A 23 20.30 -10.28 -5.29
CA ASP A 23 19.25 -10.69 -6.23
C ASP A 23 17.87 -10.77 -5.55
N TYR A 24 17.89 -11.11 -4.26
CA TYR A 24 16.69 -11.33 -3.47
C TYR A 24 16.86 -10.77 -2.06
N CYS A 25 15.70 -10.42 -1.45
CA CYS A 25 15.60 -10.10 -0.04
C CYS A 25 14.70 -11.13 0.66
N VAL A 26 15.08 -11.54 1.85
CA VAL A 26 14.27 -12.41 2.73
C VAL A 26 13.17 -11.59 3.36
N TYR A 27 11.94 -11.86 2.95
CA TYR A 27 10.76 -11.17 3.46
C TYR A 27 10.23 -11.79 4.75
N LEU A 28 10.03 -13.12 4.74
CA LEU A 28 9.49 -13.85 5.89
C LEU A 28 10.24 -15.17 6.06
N VAL A 29 10.45 -15.57 7.30
CA VAL A 29 11.02 -16.86 7.66
C VAL A 29 10.14 -17.52 8.72
N LYS A 30 9.71 -18.74 8.46
CA LYS A 30 9.06 -19.62 9.44
C LYS A 30 9.91 -20.88 9.61
N GLY A 31 10.11 -21.29 10.85
CA GLY A 31 10.90 -22.49 11.15
C GLY A 31 12.43 -22.26 10.96
N LYS A 32 13.15 -23.36 10.68
CA LYS A 32 14.61 -23.35 10.60
C LYS A 32 15.06 -23.29 9.15
N VAL A 33 15.52 -22.12 8.72
CA VAL A 33 16.11 -21.88 7.40
C VAL A 33 17.52 -21.34 7.60
N THR A 34 18.49 -21.87 6.87
CA THR A 34 19.87 -21.42 6.91
C THR A 34 20.36 -21.03 5.52
N VAL A 35 21.30 -20.11 5.48
CA VAL A 35 22.01 -19.71 4.27
C VAL A 35 23.48 -20.13 4.39
N ALA A 36 24.04 -20.60 3.29
CA ALA A 36 25.44 -20.96 3.18
C ALA A 36 26.03 -20.41 1.87
N LYS A 37 27.28 -19.98 1.92
CA LYS A 37 28.15 -19.83 0.74
C LYS A 37 28.94 -21.10 0.58
N ALA A 38 29.43 -21.35 -0.63
CA ALA A 38 30.33 -22.48 -0.87
C ALA A 38 31.49 -22.44 0.15
N ASN A 39 31.68 -23.54 0.87
CA ASN A 39 32.75 -23.72 1.87
C ASN A 39 32.68 -22.82 3.11
N THR A 40 31.53 -22.27 3.45
CA THR A 40 31.36 -21.48 4.67
C THR A 40 30.38 -22.12 5.66
N LYS A 41 30.45 -21.65 6.92
CA LYS A 41 29.53 -22.08 7.97
C LYS A 41 28.10 -21.69 7.62
N HIS A 42 27.15 -22.60 7.88
CA HIS A 42 25.72 -22.35 7.71
C HIS A 42 25.25 -21.33 8.75
N LEU A 43 24.66 -20.25 8.31
CA LEU A 43 24.11 -19.20 9.18
C LEU A 43 22.57 -19.25 9.12
N GLN A 44 21.92 -19.07 10.26
CA GLN A 44 20.48 -18.94 10.29
C GLN A 44 20.08 -17.66 9.55
N ILE A 45 19.16 -17.81 8.62
CA ILE A 45 18.66 -16.69 7.84
C ILE A 45 17.77 -15.80 8.71
N LYS A 46 17.83 -14.51 8.47
CA LYS A 46 17.01 -13.51 9.14
C LYS A 46 16.12 -12.79 8.14
N GLN A 47 14.99 -12.28 8.62
CA GLN A 47 14.16 -11.35 7.85
C GLN A 47 14.99 -10.12 7.44
N LYS A 48 14.68 -9.55 6.28
CA LYS A 48 15.41 -8.44 5.65
C LYS A 48 16.85 -8.78 5.23
N GLN A 49 17.28 -10.04 5.33
CA GLN A 49 18.61 -10.46 4.84
C GLN A 49 18.64 -10.48 3.32
N LEU A 50 19.70 -9.93 2.75
CA LEU A 50 19.95 -9.94 1.31
C LEU A 50 20.61 -11.27 0.90
N LEU A 51 20.18 -11.82 -0.24
CA LEU A 51 20.68 -13.04 -0.81
C LEU A 51 21.31 -12.80 -2.17
N TYR A 52 22.38 -13.56 -2.44
CA TYR A 52 23.20 -13.47 -3.66
C TYR A 52 23.15 -14.78 -4.43
N LYS A 53 23.31 -14.73 -5.75
CA LYS A 53 23.27 -15.92 -6.65
C LYS A 53 24.18 -17.08 -6.24
N ASN A 54 25.31 -16.76 -5.63
CA ASN A 54 26.30 -17.75 -5.21
C ASN A 54 26.01 -18.39 -3.85
N GLU A 55 24.84 -18.13 -3.27
CA GLU A 55 24.43 -18.69 -1.99
C GLU A 55 23.48 -19.87 -2.16
N PHE A 56 23.32 -20.63 -1.08
CA PHE A 56 22.43 -21.76 -0.96
C PHE A 56 21.50 -21.55 0.23
N LEU A 57 20.24 -21.88 0.04
CA LEU A 57 19.26 -21.96 1.11
C LEU A 57 19.04 -23.41 1.51
N ILE A 58 19.00 -23.67 2.80
CA ILE A 58 18.69 -24.98 3.35
C ILE A 58 17.45 -24.84 4.21
N LEU A 59 16.36 -25.45 3.78
CA LEU A 59 15.09 -25.47 4.48
C LEU A 59 14.94 -26.80 5.25
N ALA A 60 14.74 -26.70 6.56
CA ALA A 60 14.36 -27.87 7.36
C ALA A 60 12.90 -28.28 7.09
N LYS A 61 12.51 -29.44 7.58
CA LYS A 61 11.11 -29.90 7.55
C LYS A 61 10.20 -28.88 8.30
N ASN A 62 9.05 -28.58 7.76
CA ASN A 62 8.09 -27.59 8.29
C ASN A 62 8.63 -26.14 8.36
N SER A 63 9.56 -25.82 7.49
CA SER A 63 10.08 -24.45 7.37
C SER A 63 9.60 -23.81 6.07
N GLU A 64 9.50 -22.48 6.11
CA GLU A 64 9.09 -21.68 4.97
C GLU A 64 9.95 -20.41 4.90
N VAL A 65 10.31 -20.00 3.71
CA VAL A 65 10.89 -18.68 3.47
C VAL A 65 10.20 -18.01 2.29
N THR A 66 9.83 -16.77 2.48
CA THR A 66 9.32 -15.91 1.40
C THR A 66 10.41 -14.95 0.98
N LEU A 67 10.68 -14.91 -0.30
CA LEU A 67 11.68 -14.06 -0.94
C LEU A 67 10.99 -13.03 -1.84
N ILE A 68 11.61 -11.86 -1.96
CA ILE A 68 11.25 -10.84 -2.93
C ILE A 68 12.45 -10.56 -3.85
N ASN A 69 12.19 -10.33 -5.13
CA ASN A 69 13.20 -9.93 -6.11
C ASN A 69 13.10 -8.44 -6.46
N LYS A 70 14.02 -7.95 -7.30
CA LYS A 70 14.07 -6.55 -7.78
C LYS A 70 12.86 -6.10 -8.61
N GLU A 71 12.09 -7.07 -9.13
CA GLU A 71 10.90 -6.80 -9.93
C GLU A 71 9.63 -6.84 -9.07
N ASP A 72 9.77 -6.80 -7.73
CA ASP A 72 8.69 -6.90 -6.75
C ASP A 72 7.88 -8.21 -6.88
N LYS A 73 8.52 -9.27 -7.37
CA LYS A 73 7.93 -10.60 -7.46
C LYS A 73 8.23 -11.40 -6.22
N LEU A 74 7.27 -12.20 -5.78
CA LEU A 74 7.36 -13.04 -4.60
C LEU A 74 7.62 -14.49 -4.97
N LEU A 75 8.36 -15.16 -4.10
CA LEU A 75 8.54 -16.60 -4.13
C LEU A 75 8.43 -17.16 -2.71
N VAL A 76 7.50 -18.08 -2.53
CA VAL A 76 7.38 -18.86 -1.29
C VAL A 76 8.05 -20.22 -1.49
N LEU A 77 9.01 -20.54 -0.63
CA LEU A 77 9.70 -21.83 -0.60
C LEU A 77 9.33 -22.55 0.70
N ASN A 78 8.68 -23.69 0.58
CA ASN A 78 8.24 -24.51 1.70
C ASN A 78 8.64 -26.01 1.56
N THR A 79 9.34 -26.33 0.48
CA THR A 79 9.86 -27.69 0.26
C THR A 79 11.19 -27.84 0.98
N PRO A 80 11.34 -28.80 1.92
CA PRO A 80 12.60 -29.05 2.60
C PRO A 80 13.71 -29.42 1.62
N GLY A 81 14.93 -28.99 1.89
CA GLY A 81 16.08 -29.35 1.07
C GLY A 81 17.06 -28.20 0.83
N LEU A 82 18.06 -28.50 -0.01
CA LEU A 82 19.07 -27.55 -0.47
C LEU A 82 18.62 -26.91 -1.78
N ILE A 83 18.58 -25.57 -1.80
CA ILE A 83 18.13 -24.80 -2.94
C ILE A 83 19.23 -23.80 -3.32
N LYS A 84 19.68 -23.81 -4.56
CA LYS A 84 20.61 -22.79 -5.08
C LYS A 84 19.84 -21.51 -5.36
N VAL A 85 20.31 -20.37 -4.82
CA VAL A 85 19.68 -19.07 -5.03
C VAL A 85 19.63 -18.69 -6.52
N ASN A 86 20.66 -19.06 -7.29
CA ASN A 86 20.70 -18.82 -8.74
C ASN A 86 19.56 -19.50 -9.52
N ASP A 87 19.02 -20.60 -9.03
CA ASP A 87 17.98 -21.38 -9.71
C ASP A 87 16.57 -20.86 -9.41
N LEU A 88 16.45 -19.83 -8.57
CA LEU A 88 15.16 -19.29 -8.13
C LEU A 88 14.50 -18.36 -9.16
N SER A 89 15.28 -17.75 -10.05
CA SER A 89 14.78 -16.70 -10.97
C SER A 89 13.56 -17.11 -11.81
N LYS A 90 13.41 -18.40 -12.11
CA LYS A 90 12.30 -18.94 -12.93
C LYS A 90 11.03 -19.25 -12.13
N LYS A 91 11.05 -19.12 -10.81
CA LYS A 91 9.97 -19.57 -9.92
C LYS A 91 9.13 -18.40 -9.35
N PHE A 92 9.51 -17.17 -9.63
CA PHE A 92 8.83 -16.00 -9.10
C PHE A 92 7.50 -15.73 -9.79
N ILE A 93 6.48 -15.46 -8.98
CA ILE A 93 5.14 -15.10 -9.44
C ILE A 93 5.01 -13.58 -9.44
N THR A 94 4.44 -13.03 -10.51
CA THR A 94 4.12 -11.59 -10.56
C THR A 94 3.02 -11.31 -9.56
N ALA A 95 3.32 -10.52 -8.54
CA ALA A 95 2.30 -10.00 -7.63
C ALA A 95 1.47 -8.92 -8.34
N SER A 96 0.15 -8.94 -8.17
CA SER A 96 -0.72 -7.85 -8.62
C SER A 96 -0.35 -6.54 -7.90
N PRO A 97 -0.59 -5.36 -8.51
CA PRO A 97 -0.41 -4.09 -7.83
C PRO A 97 -1.37 -4.01 -6.63
N SER A 98 -0.83 -3.98 -5.44
CA SER A 98 -1.58 -4.14 -4.18
C SER A 98 -0.83 -3.45 -3.03
N VAL A 99 -1.48 -3.31 -1.88
CA VAL A 99 -0.85 -2.86 -0.63
C VAL A 99 0.35 -3.72 -0.30
N THR A 100 0.22 -5.05 -0.43
CA THR A 100 1.31 -6.00 -0.22
C THR A 100 2.50 -5.71 -1.11
N LYS A 101 2.26 -5.41 -2.40
CA LYS A 101 3.32 -5.04 -3.35
C LYS A 101 3.99 -3.73 -2.97
N SER A 102 3.23 -2.73 -2.57
CA SER A 102 3.77 -1.44 -2.12
C SER A 102 4.65 -1.61 -0.89
N TYR A 103 4.21 -2.37 0.10
CA TYR A 103 5.01 -2.70 1.28
C TYR A 103 6.31 -3.42 0.92
N LEU A 104 6.24 -4.45 0.07
CA LEU A 104 7.40 -5.25 -0.32
C LEU A 104 8.41 -4.41 -1.10
N ARG A 105 7.93 -3.55 -1.99
CA ARG A 105 8.77 -2.62 -2.73
C ARG A 105 9.52 -1.69 -1.80
N LEU A 106 8.83 -1.10 -0.82
CA LEU A 106 9.45 -0.22 0.16
C LEU A 106 10.49 -0.96 1.02
N ALA A 107 10.13 -2.13 1.55
CA ALA A 107 11.03 -2.95 2.35
C ALA A 107 12.29 -3.35 1.57
N PHE A 108 12.17 -3.65 0.28
CA PHE A 108 13.29 -4.02 -0.57
C PHE A 108 14.16 -2.80 -0.94
N HIS A 109 13.55 -1.68 -1.32
CA HIS A 109 14.29 -0.46 -1.68
C HIS A 109 15.04 0.13 -0.50
N GLU A 110 14.47 0.18 0.68
CA GLU A 110 15.18 0.65 1.89
C GLU A 110 16.42 -0.20 2.22
N LEU A 111 16.38 -1.50 1.92
CA LEU A 111 17.53 -2.39 2.15
C LEU A 111 18.62 -2.26 1.08
N LEU A 112 18.25 -1.91 -0.17
CA LEU A 112 19.18 -1.81 -1.29
C LEU A 112 19.75 -0.41 -1.48
N ASP A 113 18.96 0.59 -1.18
CA ASP A 113 19.30 2.00 -1.36
C ASP A 113 19.04 2.77 -0.07
N PRO A 114 20.07 2.92 0.80
CA PRO A 114 19.99 3.71 2.01
C PRO A 114 19.62 5.19 1.77
N HIS A 115 19.72 5.65 0.50
CA HIS A 115 19.38 7.01 0.08
C HIS A 115 18.03 7.09 -0.61
N TYR A 116 17.23 5.99 -0.61
CA TYR A 116 15.88 5.99 -1.16
C TYR A 116 14.98 6.91 -0.33
N ASP A 117 14.91 8.17 -0.77
CA ASP A 117 14.16 9.21 -0.07
C ASP A 117 12.68 9.18 -0.46
N LEU A 118 11.95 8.25 0.13
CA LEU A 118 10.49 8.28 0.11
C LEU A 118 9.94 9.43 0.95
N SER A 119 10.72 9.91 1.93
CA SER A 119 10.32 10.99 2.84
C SER A 119 9.98 12.26 2.08
N GLY A 120 10.80 12.65 1.11
CA GLY A 120 10.53 13.81 0.26
C GLY A 120 9.26 13.67 -0.58
N PHE A 121 8.93 12.46 -1.04
CA PHE A 121 7.67 12.19 -1.74
C PHE A 121 6.47 12.28 -0.79
N ILE A 122 6.56 11.67 0.38
CA ILE A 122 5.49 11.67 1.38
C ILE A 122 5.28 13.09 1.92
N ASP A 123 6.34 13.82 2.27
CA ASP A 123 6.25 15.20 2.76
C ASP A 123 5.55 16.13 1.77
N LYS A 124 5.83 16.00 0.47
CA LYS A 124 5.15 16.77 -0.57
C LYS A 124 3.67 16.44 -0.70
N ASN A 125 3.29 15.20 -0.44
CA ASN A 125 1.90 14.74 -0.60
C ASN A 125 1.08 14.85 0.70
N VAL A 126 1.71 14.72 1.87
CA VAL A 126 1.06 14.95 3.17
C VAL A 126 0.93 16.44 3.47
N GLY A 127 1.91 17.27 3.08
CA GLY A 127 1.90 18.72 3.28
C GLY A 127 1.16 19.53 2.21
N GLY A 128 0.86 18.91 1.05
CA GLY A 128 0.18 19.55 -0.06
C GLY A 128 -1.15 18.89 -0.35
N SER A 129 -2.24 19.64 -0.38
CA SER A 129 -3.52 19.23 -1.01
C SER A 129 -3.32 18.99 -2.51
N ARG A 130 -2.52 18.01 -2.89
CA ARG A 130 -2.41 17.58 -4.28
C ARG A 130 -3.28 16.36 -4.48
N GLY A 131 -4.51 16.65 -4.83
CA GLY A 131 -5.38 15.70 -5.48
C GLY A 131 -4.73 15.06 -6.70
N GLY A 132 -5.16 13.86 -7.01
CA GLY A 132 -4.70 13.09 -8.15
C GLY A 132 -4.70 13.90 -9.43
N VAL A 133 -3.79 13.59 -10.33
CA VAL A 133 -3.68 14.21 -11.66
C VAL A 133 -4.92 13.81 -12.46
N SER A 134 -5.91 14.71 -12.55
CA SER A 134 -6.95 14.63 -13.56
C SER A 134 -6.30 14.85 -14.94
N ARG A 135 -6.34 13.85 -15.79
CA ARG A 135 -5.97 13.95 -17.21
C ARG A 135 -7.25 14.05 -18.04
N GLY A 136 -7.90 15.18 -17.97
CA GLY A 136 -9.07 15.42 -18.80
C GLY A 136 -9.61 16.84 -18.61
N ASP A 137 -10.13 17.42 -19.65
CA ASP A 137 -10.83 18.73 -19.64
C ASP A 137 -12.20 18.65 -18.94
N GLY A 138 -12.51 17.54 -18.31
CA GLY A 138 -13.72 17.25 -17.54
C GLY A 138 -13.48 17.35 -16.05
N CYS A 139 -14.58 17.54 -15.32
CA CYS A 139 -14.62 17.65 -13.87
C CYS A 139 -14.47 16.32 -13.14
N ASP A 140 -13.56 15.45 -13.55
CA ASP A 140 -13.24 14.20 -12.84
C ASP A 140 -12.57 14.49 -11.48
N ASN A 141 -13.31 15.28 -10.66
CA ASN A 141 -12.79 15.85 -9.42
C ASN A 141 -13.27 15.08 -8.19
N LEU A 142 -14.02 13.99 -8.37
CA LEU A 142 -14.49 13.19 -7.24
C LEU A 142 -13.35 12.38 -6.64
N VAL A 143 -13.03 12.62 -5.37
CA VAL A 143 -11.91 11.97 -4.67
C VAL A 143 -12.40 10.79 -3.86
N PHE A 144 -13.44 11.00 -3.04
CA PHE A 144 -13.96 9.97 -2.15
C PHE A 144 -15.43 10.24 -1.83
N PRO A 145 -16.30 9.23 -1.74
CA PRO A 145 -16.04 7.80 -2.00
C PRO A 145 -15.69 7.51 -3.46
N ILE A 146 -14.83 6.51 -3.67
CA ILE A 146 -14.51 6.01 -5.01
C ILE A 146 -15.69 5.22 -5.59
N LYS A 147 -15.70 5.02 -6.91
CA LYS A 147 -16.72 4.19 -7.57
C LYS A 147 -16.81 2.78 -6.95
N GLU A 148 -18.05 2.36 -6.70
CA GLU A 148 -18.37 1.06 -6.07
C GLU A 148 -17.88 0.91 -4.62
N PHE A 149 -17.55 2.00 -3.95
CA PHE A 149 -17.18 2.00 -2.53
C PHE A 149 -18.28 1.37 -1.68
N LYS A 150 -17.88 0.53 -0.72
CA LYS A 150 -18.79 -0.13 0.23
C LYS A 150 -18.48 0.29 1.66
N THR A 151 -19.52 0.50 2.45
CA THR A 151 -19.39 0.89 3.85
C THR A 151 -20.57 0.45 4.67
N ALA A 152 -20.34 0.23 5.97
CA ALA A 152 -21.35 0.11 7.01
C ALA A 152 -21.17 1.18 8.10
N GLU A 153 -20.39 2.24 7.82
CA GLU A 153 -20.20 3.36 8.74
C GLU A 153 -21.47 4.19 8.83
N ASN A 154 -21.71 4.82 9.98
CA ASN A 154 -22.86 5.70 10.19
C ASN A 154 -22.69 7.06 9.50
N ALA A 155 -21.50 7.42 9.10
CA ALA A 155 -21.21 8.66 8.38
C ALA A 155 -20.19 8.43 7.26
N ILE A 156 -20.39 9.10 6.14
CA ILE A 156 -19.48 9.06 4.99
C ILE A 156 -18.96 10.46 4.73
N GLN A 157 -17.66 10.60 4.67
CA GLN A 157 -17.03 11.83 4.19
C GLN A 157 -16.97 11.80 2.66
N PHE A 158 -17.48 12.86 2.02
CA PHE A 158 -17.38 13.09 0.59
C PHE A 158 -16.33 14.16 0.33
N LYS A 159 -15.46 13.93 -0.65
CA LYS A 159 -14.38 14.85 -1.04
C LYS A 159 -14.28 14.97 -2.54
N TRP A 160 -13.99 16.18 -3.01
CA TRP A 160 -13.72 16.45 -4.42
C TRP A 160 -12.66 17.55 -4.57
N HIS A 161 -12.10 17.70 -5.76
CA HIS A 161 -11.13 18.75 -6.02
C HIS A 161 -11.81 20.06 -6.35
N LYS A 162 -11.18 21.15 -5.92
CA LYS A 162 -11.61 22.47 -6.29
C LYS A 162 -11.35 22.69 -7.79
N THR A 163 -12.39 23.05 -8.52
CA THR A 163 -12.28 23.47 -9.91
C THR A 163 -12.33 25.00 -9.97
N SER A 164 -11.25 25.62 -10.42
CA SER A 164 -11.25 27.08 -10.64
C SER A 164 -12.04 27.41 -11.91
N PRO A 165 -12.95 28.41 -11.91
CA PRO A 165 -13.20 29.40 -10.87
C PRO A 165 -14.39 29.09 -9.94
N VAL A 166 -14.82 27.85 -9.81
CA VAL A 166 -16.02 27.46 -9.04
C VAL A 166 -15.81 27.65 -7.54
N ASN A 167 -16.70 28.42 -6.90
CA ASN A 167 -16.70 28.68 -5.46
C ASN A 167 -17.93 28.13 -4.73
N ASN A 168 -18.92 27.62 -5.47
CA ASN A 168 -20.13 27.03 -4.95
C ASN A 168 -20.47 25.78 -5.72
N TYR A 169 -20.82 24.73 -5.04
CA TYR A 169 -21.16 23.44 -5.58
C TYR A 169 -22.57 23.04 -5.19
N THR A 170 -23.23 22.27 -6.05
CA THR A 170 -24.42 21.50 -5.68
C THR A 170 -24.01 20.06 -5.53
N PHE A 171 -24.08 19.54 -4.32
CA PHE A 171 -23.83 18.14 -3.98
C PHE A 171 -25.13 17.37 -4.00
N ILE A 172 -25.19 16.24 -4.69
CA ILE A 172 -26.41 15.46 -4.87
C ILE A 172 -26.13 13.99 -4.59
N ILE A 173 -27.05 13.33 -3.86
CA ILE A 173 -27.11 11.88 -3.74
C ILE A 173 -28.44 11.39 -4.31
N TYR A 174 -28.36 10.34 -5.10
CA TYR A 174 -29.51 9.62 -5.66
C TYR A 174 -29.57 8.21 -5.07
N ASP A 175 -30.80 7.70 -4.90
CA ASP A 175 -30.99 6.28 -4.63
C ASP A 175 -30.88 5.42 -5.91
N SER A 176 -31.07 4.11 -5.78
CA SER A 176 -31.01 3.15 -6.89
C SER A 176 -32.09 3.37 -7.98
N LEU A 177 -33.09 4.15 -7.70
CA LEU A 177 -34.20 4.54 -8.62
C LEU A 177 -33.97 5.91 -9.25
N ALA A 178 -32.76 6.48 -9.12
CA ALA A 178 -32.40 7.83 -9.56
C ALA A 178 -33.22 8.95 -8.91
N LYS A 179 -33.81 8.72 -7.74
CA LYS A 179 -34.49 9.74 -6.97
C LYS A 179 -33.48 10.49 -6.11
N GLU A 180 -33.50 11.82 -6.16
CA GLU A 180 -32.69 12.65 -5.27
C GLU A 180 -33.10 12.41 -3.80
N THR A 181 -32.13 12.02 -2.98
CA THR A 181 -32.28 11.81 -1.53
C THR A 181 -31.63 12.92 -0.74
N VAL A 182 -30.52 13.48 -1.27
CA VAL A 182 -29.81 14.62 -0.71
C VAL A 182 -29.54 15.62 -1.83
N ASN A 183 -29.75 16.91 -1.56
CA ASN A 183 -29.38 18.00 -2.48
C ASN A 183 -28.99 19.22 -1.65
N LEU A 184 -27.67 19.50 -1.63
CA LEU A 184 -27.08 20.54 -0.77
C LEU A 184 -26.22 21.51 -1.58
N ASN A 185 -26.32 22.80 -1.22
CA ASN A 185 -25.40 23.82 -1.72
C ASN A 185 -24.22 23.93 -0.77
N VAL A 186 -23.01 23.69 -1.28
CA VAL A 186 -21.78 23.60 -0.50
C VAL A 186 -20.74 24.57 -1.06
N LYS A 187 -20.01 25.26 -0.18
CA LYS A 187 -18.88 26.15 -0.56
C LYS A 187 -17.54 25.44 -0.43
N ASP A 188 -17.48 24.41 0.41
CA ASP A 188 -16.30 23.59 0.65
C ASP A 188 -16.20 22.47 -0.38
N THR A 189 -15.05 21.84 -0.46
CA THR A 189 -14.76 20.67 -1.31
C THR A 189 -14.84 19.35 -0.54
N GLN A 190 -15.46 19.38 0.62
CA GLN A 190 -15.75 18.21 1.44
C GLN A 190 -17.01 18.42 2.28
N LEU A 191 -17.69 17.32 2.55
CA LEU A 191 -18.78 17.29 3.52
C LEU A 191 -18.94 15.88 4.12
N ILE A 192 -19.60 15.81 5.26
CA ILE A 192 -19.95 14.54 5.92
C ILE A 192 -21.45 14.37 5.82
N ILE A 193 -21.89 13.20 5.34
CA ILE A 193 -23.29 12.77 5.31
C ILE A 193 -23.49 11.75 6.43
N ASP A 194 -24.44 12.02 7.29
CA ASP A 194 -24.92 11.09 8.31
C ASP A 194 -25.97 10.15 7.68
N ILE A 195 -25.66 8.84 7.67
CA ILE A 195 -26.49 7.85 6.99
C ILE A 195 -27.88 7.73 7.65
N ASP A 196 -27.92 7.76 8.97
CA ASP A 196 -29.17 7.60 9.70
C ASP A 196 -30.09 8.81 9.50
N LYS A 197 -29.52 10.00 9.52
CA LYS A 197 -30.25 11.26 9.41
C LYS A 197 -30.58 11.61 7.96
N ASP A 198 -29.56 11.56 7.07
CA ASP A 198 -29.67 12.13 5.73
C ASP A 198 -30.17 11.09 4.71
N LEU A 199 -29.98 9.80 4.96
CA LEU A 199 -30.37 8.67 4.12
C LEU A 199 -31.36 7.72 4.82
N ALA A 200 -31.90 8.12 5.98
CA ALA A 200 -32.86 7.36 6.78
C ALA A 200 -32.36 5.94 7.17
N GLY A 201 -31.07 5.77 7.35
CA GLY A 201 -30.42 4.50 7.74
C GLY A 201 -30.59 3.36 6.74
N LYS A 202 -30.95 3.63 5.49
CA LYS A 202 -31.26 2.60 4.50
C LYS A 202 -30.00 2.02 3.89
N THR A 203 -29.88 0.72 3.91
CA THR A 203 -28.88 -0.03 3.12
C THR A 203 -29.26 -0.04 1.64
N GLY A 204 -28.27 -0.15 0.77
CA GLY A 204 -28.48 -0.22 -0.67
C GLY A 204 -27.46 0.58 -1.46
N ARG A 205 -27.68 0.61 -2.77
CA ARG A 205 -26.83 1.32 -3.71
C ARG A 205 -27.33 2.74 -3.90
N TYR A 206 -26.38 3.67 -3.84
CA TYR A 206 -26.55 5.09 -4.05
C TYR A 206 -25.58 5.59 -5.10
N TYR A 207 -25.86 6.79 -5.62
CA TYR A 207 -24.99 7.49 -6.57
C TYR A 207 -24.79 8.92 -6.08
N TRP A 208 -23.62 9.48 -6.27
CA TRP A 208 -23.36 10.85 -5.91
C TRP A 208 -22.60 11.60 -7.00
N GLU A 209 -22.86 12.89 -7.07
CA GLU A 209 -22.19 13.81 -7.97
C GLU A 209 -22.05 15.19 -7.34
N VAL A 210 -21.19 16.01 -7.94
CA VAL A 210 -21.02 17.42 -7.59
C VAL A 210 -21.08 18.25 -8.86
N LYS A 211 -21.94 19.27 -8.86
CA LYS A 211 -22.10 20.22 -9.96
C LYS A 211 -21.58 21.58 -9.53
N GLY A 212 -20.74 22.23 -10.34
CA GLY A 212 -20.38 23.63 -10.14
C GLY A 212 -21.55 24.55 -10.45
N LYS A 213 -21.88 25.48 -9.53
CA LYS A 213 -22.80 26.57 -9.87
C LYS A 213 -22.17 27.42 -10.97
N ASN A 214 -22.80 27.64 -12.06
CA ASN A 214 -22.41 28.37 -13.28
C ASN A 214 -21.97 27.47 -14.45
N GLY A 215 -22.33 26.20 -14.46
CA GLY A 215 -22.19 25.29 -15.62
C GLY A 215 -20.77 24.87 -15.95
N GLY A 216 -19.82 25.10 -15.05
CA GLY A 216 -18.40 24.83 -15.32
C GLY A 216 -17.95 23.41 -14.99
N CYS A 217 -18.80 22.59 -14.36
CA CYS A 217 -18.36 21.28 -13.89
C CYS A 217 -19.54 20.34 -13.67
N GLU A 218 -19.65 19.33 -14.52
CA GLU A 218 -20.59 18.20 -14.35
C GLU A 218 -19.78 16.92 -14.39
N ASN A 219 -19.96 16.06 -13.39
CA ASN A 219 -19.39 14.73 -13.34
C ASN A 219 -20.48 13.70 -13.53
N ASP A 220 -20.17 12.58 -14.15
CA ASP A 220 -21.06 11.43 -14.09
C ASP A 220 -21.21 10.96 -12.65
N PRO A 221 -22.42 10.64 -12.19
CA PRO A 221 -22.66 10.11 -10.86
C PRO A 221 -21.87 8.81 -10.63
N ILE A 222 -21.15 8.70 -9.52
CA ILE A 222 -20.46 7.46 -9.15
C ILE A 222 -21.18 6.73 -8.03
N SER A 223 -21.21 5.40 -8.12
CA SER A 223 -21.93 4.56 -7.18
C SER A 223 -21.14 4.31 -5.90
N PHE A 224 -21.88 4.20 -4.78
CA PHE A 224 -21.43 3.61 -3.53
C PHE A 224 -22.54 2.75 -2.92
N GLU A 225 -22.21 1.92 -1.96
CA GLU A 225 -23.14 0.97 -1.36
C GLU A 225 -23.07 1.02 0.16
N ILE A 226 -24.22 1.21 0.80
CA ILE A 226 -24.37 1.10 2.24
C ILE A 226 -24.79 -0.31 2.57
N ILE A 227 -23.95 -1.01 3.35
CA ILE A 227 -24.11 -2.40 3.71
C ILE A 227 -24.54 -2.52 5.17
N ASN A 228 -25.18 -3.63 5.51
CA ASN A 228 -25.53 -3.95 6.89
C ASN A 228 -24.25 -4.14 7.73
N LYS A 229 -24.21 -3.53 8.91
CA LYS A 229 -23.09 -3.61 9.84
C LYS A 229 -22.77 -5.04 10.28
N ALA A 230 -23.77 -5.90 10.42
CA ALA A 230 -23.58 -7.30 10.78
C ALA A 230 -22.84 -8.09 9.68
N ASP A 231 -23.00 -7.71 8.42
CA ASP A 231 -22.29 -8.35 7.29
C ASP A 231 -20.85 -7.85 7.20
N GLU A 232 -20.59 -6.56 7.44
CA GLU A 232 -19.24 -6.03 7.55
C GLU A 232 -18.45 -6.68 8.68
N GLN A 233 -19.06 -6.86 9.86
CA GLN A 233 -18.41 -7.47 11.02
C GLN A 233 -17.93 -8.91 10.77
N LYS A 234 -18.56 -9.64 9.88
CA LYS A 234 -18.15 -11.01 9.49
C LYS A 234 -17.05 -11.02 8.45
N LEU A 235 -16.81 -9.91 7.74
CA LEU A 235 -15.94 -9.86 6.57
C LEU A 235 -14.48 -10.20 6.92
N VAL A 236 -13.88 -9.46 7.84
CA VAL A 236 -12.48 -9.67 8.25
C VAL A 236 -12.25 -11.06 8.88
N PRO A 237 -13.08 -11.51 9.85
CA PRO A 237 -12.98 -12.88 10.38
C PRO A 237 -13.06 -13.97 9.31
N ASN A 238 -13.96 -13.83 8.33
CA ASN A 238 -14.07 -14.79 7.23
C ASN A 238 -12.82 -14.82 6.35
N LEU A 239 -12.26 -13.65 6.05
CA LEU A 239 -11.00 -13.54 5.28
C LEU A 239 -9.82 -14.15 6.05
N ILE A 240 -9.72 -13.90 7.37
CA ILE A 240 -8.70 -14.53 8.22
C ILE A 240 -8.85 -16.06 8.18
N PHE A 241 -10.05 -16.58 8.29
CA PHE A 241 -10.32 -18.02 8.21
C PHE A 241 -9.90 -18.61 6.86
N GLN A 242 -10.25 -17.95 5.75
CA GLN A 242 -9.93 -18.41 4.40
C GLN A 242 -8.44 -18.35 4.07
N LYS A 243 -7.75 -17.30 4.50
CA LYS A 243 -6.31 -17.10 4.22
C LYS A 243 -5.39 -17.87 5.19
N GLY A 244 -5.93 -18.37 6.30
CA GLY A 244 -5.23 -19.30 7.19
C GLY A 244 -4.02 -18.76 7.93
N GLY A 245 -3.76 -17.43 7.92
CA GLY A 245 -2.53 -16.86 8.44
C GLY A 245 -2.70 -15.71 9.43
N LYS A 246 -1.92 -15.78 10.53
CA LYS A 246 -1.73 -14.66 11.46
C LYS A 246 -0.44 -13.88 11.16
N ASP A 247 0.32 -14.32 10.15
CA ASP A 247 1.56 -13.65 9.74
C ASP A 247 1.26 -12.36 8.96
N LEU A 248 2.22 -11.46 8.98
CA LEU A 248 2.09 -10.13 8.38
C LEU A 248 1.68 -10.20 6.90
N PHE A 249 2.23 -11.14 6.14
CA PHE A 249 1.93 -11.24 4.72
C PHE A 249 0.46 -11.63 4.46
N SER A 250 -0.04 -12.64 5.19
CA SER A 250 -1.45 -13.03 5.12
C SER A 250 -2.39 -11.90 5.54
N GLN A 251 -2.00 -11.10 6.54
CA GLN A 251 -2.77 -9.93 6.96
C GLN A 251 -2.80 -8.85 5.87
N LEU A 252 -1.67 -8.57 5.21
CA LEU A 252 -1.64 -7.62 4.10
C LEU A 252 -2.45 -8.09 2.89
N GLN A 253 -2.49 -9.40 2.62
CA GLN A 253 -3.37 -9.95 1.58
C GLN A 253 -4.86 -9.73 1.89
N ILE A 254 -5.25 -9.74 3.18
CA ILE A 254 -6.61 -9.38 3.59
C ILE A 254 -6.89 -7.91 3.28
N VAL A 255 -5.95 -7.01 3.57
CA VAL A 255 -6.08 -5.59 3.19
C VAL A 255 -6.24 -5.43 1.68
N ASP A 256 -5.43 -6.14 0.88
CA ASP A 256 -5.53 -6.15 -0.59
C ASP A 256 -6.92 -6.61 -1.07
N GLU A 257 -7.49 -7.61 -0.43
CA GLU A 257 -8.81 -8.14 -0.79
C GLU A 257 -9.90 -7.12 -0.44
N LEU A 258 -9.86 -6.55 0.75
CA LEU A 258 -10.77 -5.50 1.17
C LEU A 258 -10.70 -4.26 0.23
N GLU A 259 -9.49 -3.86 -0.15
CA GLU A 259 -9.26 -2.77 -1.09
C GLU A 259 -9.81 -3.08 -2.49
N ARG A 260 -9.53 -4.27 -3.02
CA ARG A 260 -10.04 -4.72 -4.32
C ARG A 260 -11.56 -4.74 -4.34
N ASP A 261 -12.17 -5.19 -3.27
CA ASP A 261 -13.64 -5.30 -3.13
C ASP A 261 -14.29 -3.99 -2.66
N LYS A 262 -13.49 -2.89 -2.61
CA LYS A 262 -13.93 -1.52 -2.30
C LYS A 262 -14.39 -1.26 -0.86
N TRP A 263 -13.99 -2.11 0.07
CA TRP A 263 -14.18 -1.92 1.51
C TRP A 263 -13.08 -1.05 2.12
N ILE A 264 -12.95 0.19 1.63
CA ILE A 264 -11.76 1.03 1.91
C ILE A 264 -11.67 1.41 3.41
N HIS A 265 -12.78 1.74 4.07
CA HIS A 265 -12.78 2.05 5.50
C HIS A 265 -12.40 0.83 6.33
N THR A 266 -12.94 -0.35 6.01
CA THR A 266 -12.61 -1.61 6.69
C THR A 266 -11.16 -1.97 6.45
N ALA A 267 -10.65 -1.81 5.22
CA ALA A 267 -9.24 -1.98 4.89
C ALA A 267 -8.36 -1.05 5.70
N MET A 268 -8.70 0.24 5.79
CA MET A 268 -7.98 1.25 6.56
C MET A 268 -7.89 0.87 8.05
N LYS A 269 -9.01 0.51 8.67
CA LYS A 269 -9.06 0.10 10.08
C LYS A 269 -8.23 -1.16 10.35
N TYR A 270 -8.36 -2.15 9.48
CA TYR A 270 -7.61 -3.38 9.61
C TYR A 270 -6.11 -3.14 9.39
N TYR A 271 -5.73 -2.32 8.41
CA TYR A 271 -4.35 -1.95 8.16
C TYR A 271 -3.75 -1.18 9.36
N ALA A 272 -4.48 -0.23 9.93
CA ALA A 272 -4.06 0.47 11.15
C ALA A 272 -3.75 -0.51 12.30
N THR A 273 -4.57 -1.56 12.47
CA THR A 273 -4.35 -2.60 13.48
C THR A 273 -3.06 -3.39 13.20
N ILE A 274 -2.77 -3.71 11.93
CA ILE A 274 -1.52 -4.38 11.53
C ILE A 274 -0.31 -3.51 11.90
N VAL A 275 -0.36 -2.21 11.57
CA VAL A 275 0.71 -1.25 11.89
C VAL A 275 0.92 -1.13 13.40
N GLN A 276 -0.15 -1.03 14.18
CA GLN A 276 -0.07 -0.97 15.64
C GLN A 276 0.58 -2.21 16.27
N ASN A 277 0.34 -3.39 15.68
CA ASN A 277 0.94 -4.65 16.11
C ASN A 277 2.39 -4.83 15.66
N ASN A 278 2.89 -4.00 14.73
CA ASN A 278 4.25 -4.03 14.21
C ASN A 278 4.87 -2.62 14.21
N PRO A 279 5.03 -2.00 15.38
CA PRO A 279 5.39 -0.58 15.49
C PRO A 279 6.79 -0.25 14.97
N ASP A 280 7.68 -1.24 14.88
CA ASP A 280 9.07 -1.06 14.46
C ASP A 280 9.30 -1.39 12.97
N ASP A 281 8.23 -1.69 12.23
CA ASP A 281 8.31 -1.94 10.79
C ASP A 281 8.05 -0.64 10.00
N ASP A 282 9.11 0.14 9.77
CA ASP A 282 9.03 1.41 9.05
C ASP A 282 8.48 1.29 7.63
N PRO A 283 8.88 0.28 6.80
CA PRO A 283 8.26 0.02 5.50
C PRO A 283 6.75 -0.19 5.58
N LEU A 284 6.27 -0.87 6.62
CA LEU A 284 4.85 -1.10 6.85
C LEU A 284 4.12 0.20 7.13
N LEU A 285 4.66 1.03 8.02
CA LEU A 285 4.09 2.33 8.37
C LEU A 285 4.08 3.27 7.14
N LYS A 286 5.16 3.33 6.37
CA LYS A 286 5.23 4.12 5.13
C LYS A 286 4.21 3.65 4.08
N SER A 287 4.04 2.34 3.91
CA SER A 287 3.05 1.81 2.95
C SER A 287 1.61 2.09 3.40
N TYR A 288 1.35 2.12 4.70
CA TYR A 288 0.07 2.55 5.26
C TYR A 288 -0.20 4.04 4.97
N VAL A 289 0.81 4.90 5.16
CA VAL A 289 0.69 6.33 4.80
C VAL A 289 0.36 6.51 3.31
N LEU A 290 1.03 5.76 2.42
CA LEU A 290 0.72 5.79 0.99
C LEU A 290 -0.70 5.31 0.67
N PHE A 291 -1.20 4.29 1.37
CA PHE A 291 -2.58 3.84 1.26
C PHE A 291 -3.56 4.95 1.66
N LEU A 292 -3.33 5.62 2.78
CA LEU A 292 -4.16 6.73 3.23
C LEU A 292 -4.19 7.89 2.22
N LEU A 293 -3.02 8.30 1.71
CA LEU A 293 -2.90 9.34 0.68
C LEU A 293 -3.63 8.96 -0.61
N LYS A 294 -3.57 7.70 -1.03
CA LYS A 294 -4.26 7.20 -2.22
C LYS A 294 -5.77 7.45 -2.18
N TYR A 295 -6.35 7.37 -0.99
CA TYR A 295 -7.80 7.55 -0.78
C TYR A 295 -8.17 8.91 -0.19
N GLY A 296 -7.23 9.86 -0.13
CA GLY A 296 -7.48 11.22 0.34
C GLY A 296 -7.69 11.36 1.85
N PHE A 297 -7.27 10.37 2.65
CA PHE A 297 -7.26 10.43 4.12
C PHE A 297 -6.01 11.19 4.61
N ASN A 298 -5.94 12.49 4.24
CA ASN A 298 -4.74 13.31 4.45
C ASN A 298 -4.43 13.57 5.92
N GLU A 299 -5.44 13.72 6.76
CA GLU A 299 -5.26 13.97 8.20
C GLU A 299 -4.71 12.73 8.89
N GLU A 300 -5.25 11.55 8.60
CA GLU A 300 -4.79 10.27 9.10
C GLU A 300 -3.38 9.96 8.58
N ALA A 301 -3.11 10.25 7.30
CA ALA A 301 -1.78 10.11 6.71
C ALA A 301 -0.75 11.00 7.41
N HIS A 302 -1.11 12.27 7.70
CA HIS A 302 -0.25 13.18 8.42
C HIS A 302 0.02 12.72 9.87
N ALA A 303 -1.01 12.26 10.56
CA ALA A 303 -0.88 11.70 11.91
C ALA A 303 0.03 10.45 11.92
N ALA A 304 -0.16 9.53 10.98
CA ALA A 304 0.67 8.34 10.83
C ALA A 304 2.13 8.70 10.48
N TRP A 305 2.34 9.69 9.60
CA TRP A 305 3.67 10.11 9.17
C TRP A 305 4.50 10.76 10.28
N LYS A 306 3.87 11.50 11.20
CA LYS A 306 4.55 12.04 12.39
C LYS A 306 5.19 10.94 13.24
N ASN A 307 4.57 9.77 13.30
CA ASN A 307 5.11 8.63 14.05
C ASN A 307 6.37 8.04 13.38
N VAL A 308 6.53 8.14 12.05
CA VAL A 308 7.77 7.76 11.36
C VAL A 308 8.89 8.72 11.73
N LYS A 309 8.64 10.03 11.61
CA LYS A 309 9.64 11.06 11.87
C LYS A 309 10.10 11.14 13.34
N GLY A 310 9.24 10.78 14.29
CA GLY A 310 9.59 10.76 15.71
C GLY A 310 10.56 9.64 16.10
N LYS A 311 10.84 8.70 15.18
CA LYS A 311 11.79 7.58 15.37
C LYS A 311 13.13 7.80 14.66
N SER A 312 13.23 8.77 13.78
CA SER A 312 14.45 9.17 13.06
C SER A 312 15.07 10.39 13.75
#